data_bd9f39b18d3fe5036a6e17942720ce5e
#
_entry.id   bd9f39b18d3fe5036a6e17942720ce5e
#
_cell.length_a   1.000
_cell.length_b   1.000
_cell.length_c   1.000
_cell.angle_alpha   90.00
_cell.angle_beta   90.00
_cell.angle_gamma   90.00
#
_symmetry.space_group_name_H-M   'P 1'
#
loop_
_entity.id
_entity.type
_entity.pdbx_description
1 polymer ?
#
loop_
_entity_poly.entity_id
_entity_poly.type
_entity_poly.pdbx_seq_one_letter_code
_entity_poly.pdbx_strand_id
1 'polypeptide(L)'
;MIDFSILLEAYFDCRRHKRKTVGATEFEMNYMSNLVQLLDEINSRQYKIGKSICFVVRYPRYREVFAGQFRDRIIHHYIALRLEPLFESQFSDRTYNCRKGKGQLAGIRQLQEDIMEVSENYTEDAYVMGIDLKGFFMSIYKPLLAKMVDDFIVRNYHGDDKEDLRWLCNMVVMHHPEKDCEKKSADYLWEFLPKEKSLFTNGEDRGVAIGNLFAQLFANFLLSKLDWKIDYYCKHHVRYVDDMVLVARRKETLLRLMPMIRETLASLGLRLNEKKFYFQHYSKGVRFVGAIIKRDRIYSVNNTINNFRKSVRKLNDAARYGDIEAISHAIQSVNSYLGIFGHYNEYGMKRQIIKEELDEEAWKFFVIKGHYRSVQLKKRYNIDMKYKNMANEILNHKTEERKDIPTENEISKMLDKGYELEMYIIDGRIHVECYPRDS
;
A
#
# COMPACT_ATOMS: atom_id res chain seq x y z
N MET A 1 -12.40 -3.59 30.09
CA MET A 1 -13.38 -3.03 29.11
C MET A 1 -12.71 -1.89 28.36
N ILE A 2 -13.02 -1.75 27.09
CA ILE A 2 -12.49 -0.63 26.27
C ILE A 2 -13.17 0.67 26.73
N ASP A 3 -12.35 1.70 26.93
CA ASP A 3 -12.85 3.07 27.20
C ASP A 3 -13.17 3.80 25.89
N PHE A 4 -14.13 4.71 25.93
CA PHE A 4 -14.55 5.48 24.77
C PHE A 4 -13.41 6.32 24.17
N SER A 5 -12.55 6.90 25.02
CA SER A 5 -11.40 7.70 24.59
C SER A 5 -10.42 6.91 23.71
N ILE A 6 -10.23 5.65 24.04
CA ILE A 6 -9.36 4.72 23.30
C ILE A 6 -9.94 4.42 21.91
N LEU A 7 -11.24 4.16 21.84
CA LEU A 7 -11.91 3.91 20.56
C LEU A 7 -11.96 5.17 19.69
N LEU A 8 -12.12 6.34 20.31
CA LEU A 8 -12.08 7.64 19.65
C LEU A 8 -10.68 7.92 19.06
N GLU A 9 -9.61 7.60 19.78
CA GLU A 9 -8.23 7.67 19.26
C GLU A 9 -8.05 6.79 18.02
N ALA A 10 -8.53 5.55 18.08
CA ALA A 10 -8.48 4.62 16.94
C ALA A 10 -9.28 5.13 15.73
N TYR A 11 -10.43 5.75 15.97
CA TYR A 11 -11.21 6.40 14.90
C TYR A 11 -10.43 7.54 14.24
N PHE A 12 -9.84 8.46 14.99
CA PHE A 12 -9.07 9.56 14.43
C PHE A 12 -7.84 9.07 13.66
N ASP A 13 -7.17 8.03 14.14
CA ASP A 13 -6.06 7.42 13.43
C ASP A 13 -6.53 6.75 12.13
N CYS A 14 -7.61 6.00 12.16
CA CYS A 14 -8.23 5.37 10.97
C CYS A 14 -8.63 6.42 9.92
N ARG A 15 -9.22 7.53 10.37
CA ARG A 15 -9.73 8.61 9.53
C ARG A 15 -8.64 9.38 8.77
N ARG A 16 -7.44 9.49 9.31
CA ARG A 16 -6.37 10.41 8.89
C ARG A 16 -6.12 10.47 7.38
N HIS A 17 -6.23 9.36 6.68
CA HIS A 17 -5.95 9.26 5.24
C HIS A 17 -7.14 8.76 4.41
N LYS A 18 -8.36 8.74 4.97
CA LYS A 18 -9.52 8.09 4.33
C LYS A 18 -10.77 8.98 4.23
N ARG A 19 -10.66 10.28 4.52
CA ARG A 19 -11.79 11.25 4.59
C ARG A 19 -12.65 11.33 3.31
N LYS A 20 -12.09 10.95 2.15
CA LYS A 20 -12.79 11.03 0.86
C LYS A 20 -13.43 9.71 0.42
N THR A 21 -13.44 8.68 1.26
CA THR A 21 -14.07 7.40 0.92
C THR A 21 -15.52 7.39 1.37
N VAL A 22 -16.42 6.86 0.54
CA VAL A 22 -17.86 6.79 0.81
C VAL A 22 -18.15 6.25 2.22
N GLY A 23 -17.61 5.07 2.55
CA GLY A 23 -17.85 4.47 3.86
C GLY A 23 -17.29 5.27 5.06
N ALA A 24 -16.23 6.10 4.86
CA ALA A 24 -15.79 7.01 5.91
C ALA A 24 -16.76 8.18 6.05
N THR A 25 -17.20 8.77 4.94
CA THR A 25 -18.16 9.89 4.95
C THR A 25 -19.48 9.47 5.59
N GLU A 26 -20.03 8.31 5.22
CA GLU A 26 -21.26 7.77 5.83
C GLU A 26 -21.10 7.56 7.35
N PHE A 27 -19.98 7.01 7.80
CA PHE A 27 -19.73 6.85 9.23
C PHE A 27 -19.59 8.21 9.94
N GLU A 28 -18.95 9.19 9.31
CA GLU A 28 -18.69 10.51 9.86
C GLU A 28 -19.95 11.36 10.06
N MET A 29 -21.01 11.14 9.27
CA MET A 29 -22.28 11.87 9.42
C MET A 29 -22.86 11.78 10.84
N ASN A 30 -22.67 10.61 11.51
CA ASN A 30 -23.14 10.37 12.88
C ASN A 30 -22.04 9.68 13.72
N TYR A 31 -20.79 10.11 13.60
CA TYR A 31 -19.64 9.38 14.14
C TYR A 31 -19.71 9.14 15.65
N MET A 32 -20.22 10.09 16.43
CA MET A 32 -20.34 9.91 17.89
C MET A 32 -21.30 8.78 18.24
N SER A 33 -22.51 8.78 17.67
CA SER A 33 -23.49 7.71 17.90
C SER A 33 -22.98 6.35 17.38
N ASN A 34 -22.31 6.35 16.21
CA ASN A 34 -21.73 5.16 15.63
C ASN A 34 -20.58 4.58 16.49
N LEU A 35 -19.76 5.45 17.13
CA LEU A 35 -18.72 5.02 18.06
C LEU A 35 -19.28 4.49 19.37
N VAL A 36 -20.31 5.15 19.94
CA VAL A 36 -20.99 4.66 21.15
C VAL A 36 -21.58 3.28 20.88
N GLN A 37 -22.33 3.13 19.79
CA GLN A 37 -22.89 1.83 19.40
C GLN A 37 -21.80 0.77 19.24
N LEU A 38 -20.70 1.10 18.56
CA LEU A 38 -19.57 0.17 18.36
C LEU A 38 -18.94 -0.23 19.69
N LEU A 39 -18.79 0.71 20.62
CA LEU A 39 -18.29 0.46 21.97
C LEU A 39 -19.19 -0.48 22.74
N ASP A 40 -20.52 -0.23 22.73
CA ASP A 40 -21.52 -1.06 23.39
C ASP A 40 -21.52 -2.48 22.85
N GLU A 41 -21.45 -2.63 21.51
CA GLU A 41 -21.33 -3.95 20.88
C GLU A 41 -20.06 -4.71 21.31
N ILE A 42 -18.94 -4.00 21.45
CA ILE A 42 -17.67 -4.62 21.89
C ILE A 42 -17.78 -5.04 23.38
N ASN A 43 -18.19 -4.12 24.24
CA ASN A 43 -18.24 -4.34 25.68
C ASN A 43 -19.30 -5.41 26.05
N SER A 44 -20.38 -5.53 25.28
CA SER A 44 -21.39 -6.59 25.42
C SER A 44 -21.04 -7.89 24.68
N ARG A 45 -19.89 -7.99 24.01
CA ARG A 45 -19.50 -9.16 23.19
C ARG A 45 -20.44 -9.44 21.99
N GLN A 46 -21.18 -8.44 21.53
CA GLN A 46 -22.11 -8.57 20.40
C GLN A 46 -21.52 -8.09 19.06
N TYR A 47 -20.33 -7.45 19.12
CA TYR A 47 -19.66 -7.00 17.90
C TYR A 47 -19.42 -8.16 16.93
N LYS A 48 -19.75 -7.93 15.65
CA LYS A 48 -19.47 -8.82 14.51
C LYS A 48 -18.80 -8.03 13.42
N ILE A 49 -17.81 -8.65 12.78
CA ILE A 49 -17.15 -8.06 11.60
C ILE A 49 -18.17 -7.99 10.47
N GLY A 50 -18.27 -6.83 9.85
CA GLY A 50 -19.20 -6.59 8.75
C GLY A 50 -18.73 -7.18 7.43
N LYS A 51 -19.60 -7.12 6.44
CA LYS A 51 -19.36 -7.61 5.08
C LYS A 51 -18.24 -6.84 4.41
N SER A 52 -17.22 -7.56 3.94
CA SER A 52 -16.07 -6.95 3.24
C SER A 52 -16.39 -6.70 1.77
N ILE A 53 -15.72 -5.71 1.17
CA ILE A 53 -15.66 -5.53 -0.27
C ILE A 53 -14.43 -6.27 -0.80
N CYS A 54 -14.61 -7.11 -1.84
CA CYS A 54 -13.54 -7.84 -2.49
C CYS A 54 -13.33 -7.36 -3.92
N PHE A 55 -12.09 -7.11 -4.31
CA PHE A 55 -11.75 -6.71 -5.68
C PHE A 55 -10.35 -7.19 -6.09
N VAL A 56 -10.12 -7.25 -7.41
CA VAL A 56 -8.84 -7.67 -7.98
C VAL A 56 -8.05 -6.45 -8.45
N VAL A 57 -6.87 -6.25 -7.87
CA VAL A 57 -5.87 -5.27 -8.34
C VAL A 57 -5.03 -5.93 -9.43
N ARG A 58 -4.89 -5.23 -10.59
CA ARG A 58 -4.19 -5.76 -11.78
C ARG A 58 -2.69 -5.48 -11.79
N TYR A 59 -2.27 -4.38 -11.19
CA TYR A 59 -0.89 -3.90 -11.25
C TYR A 59 -0.25 -3.83 -9.86
N PRO A 60 1.04 -4.09 -9.75
CA PRO A 60 1.98 -4.62 -10.75
C PRO A 60 1.76 -6.10 -11.08
N ARG A 61 0.94 -6.81 -10.29
CA ARG A 61 0.50 -8.20 -10.46
C ARG A 61 -0.92 -8.34 -9.96
N TYR A 62 -1.66 -9.29 -10.52
CA TYR A 62 -2.99 -9.63 -10.02
C TYR A 62 -2.94 -10.01 -8.55
N ARG A 63 -3.76 -9.36 -7.74
CA ARG A 63 -3.93 -9.62 -6.30
C ARG A 63 -5.38 -9.43 -5.92
N GLU A 64 -5.87 -10.33 -5.09
CA GLU A 64 -7.15 -10.23 -4.43
C GLU A 64 -6.99 -9.35 -3.18
N VAL A 65 -7.87 -8.39 -3.00
CA VAL A 65 -7.86 -7.45 -1.88
C VAL A 65 -9.23 -7.45 -1.23
N PHE A 66 -9.25 -7.58 0.11
CA PHE A 66 -10.45 -7.46 0.91
C PHE A 66 -10.40 -6.17 1.73
N ALA A 67 -11.39 -5.33 1.53
CA ALA A 67 -11.54 -4.07 2.26
C ALA A 67 -12.69 -4.20 3.26
N GLY A 68 -12.38 -4.22 4.54
CA GLY A 68 -13.39 -4.19 5.61
C GLY A 68 -14.17 -2.88 5.64
N GLN A 69 -15.36 -2.87 6.23
CA GLN A 69 -16.16 -1.68 6.49
C GLN A 69 -15.36 -0.66 7.33
N PHE A 70 -15.75 0.60 7.27
CA PHE A 70 -15.03 1.65 8.00
C PHE A 70 -15.01 1.39 9.51
N ARG A 71 -16.13 0.92 10.09
CA ARG A 71 -16.21 0.53 11.50
C ARG A 71 -15.23 -0.57 11.89
N ASP A 72 -15.05 -1.58 11.03
CA ASP A 72 -14.10 -2.68 11.28
C ASP A 72 -12.65 -2.22 11.17
N ARG A 73 -12.39 -1.23 10.29
CA ARG A 73 -11.07 -0.61 10.22
C ARG A 73 -10.71 0.17 11.47
N ILE A 74 -11.70 0.76 12.18
CA ILE A 74 -11.45 1.37 13.50
C ILE A 74 -10.94 0.32 14.48
N ILE A 75 -11.51 -0.89 14.48
CA ILE A 75 -11.02 -2.00 15.31
C ILE A 75 -9.59 -2.42 14.90
N HIS A 76 -9.30 -2.46 13.60
CA HIS A 76 -7.93 -2.75 13.15
C HIS A 76 -6.93 -1.67 13.62
N HIS A 77 -7.32 -0.39 13.65
CA HIS A 77 -6.51 0.70 14.17
C HIS A 77 -6.39 0.62 15.70
N TYR A 78 -7.46 0.28 16.43
CA TYR A 78 -7.39 0.02 17.86
C TYR A 78 -6.37 -1.08 18.19
N ILE A 79 -6.44 -2.22 17.52
CA ILE A 79 -5.49 -3.33 17.70
C ILE A 79 -4.06 -2.87 17.40
N ALA A 80 -3.86 -2.13 16.29
CA ALA A 80 -2.55 -1.63 15.89
C ALA A 80 -1.97 -0.66 16.93
N LEU A 81 -2.74 0.31 17.43
CA LEU A 81 -2.30 1.28 18.43
C LEU A 81 -1.87 0.59 19.75
N ARG A 82 -2.48 -0.54 20.11
CA ARG A 82 -2.12 -1.31 21.32
C ARG A 82 -0.93 -2.22 21.11
N LEU A 83 -0.83 -2.87 19.95
CA LEU A 83 0.19 -3.91 19.72
C LEU A 83 1.43 -3.43 19.01
N GLU A 84 1.33 -2.40 18.11
CA GLU A 84 2.48 -1.93 17.34
C GLU A 84 3.67 -1.52 18.23
N PRO A 85 3.50 -0.74 19.33
CA PRO A 85 4.61 -0.39 20.20
C PRO A 85 5.28 -1.60 20.87
N LEU A 86 4.48 -2.63 21.22
CA LEU A 86 4.98 -3.85 21.84
C LEU A 86 5.66 -4.76 20.81
N PHE A 87 5.09 -4.90 19.63
CA PHE A 87 5.69 -5.70 18.56
C PHE A 87 6.97 -5.07 18.01
N GLU A 88 7.08 -3.73 18.02
CA GLU A 88 8.27 -3.04 17.56
C GLU A 88 9.52 -3.49 18.34
N SER A 89 9.38 -3.77 19.64
CA SER A 89 10.47 -4.33 20.46
C SER A 89 10.84 -5.77 20.10
N GLN A 90 9.97 -6.47 19.39
CA GLN A 90 10.18 -7.86 18.94
C GLN A 90 10.74 -7.94 17.52
N PHE A 91 10.76 -6.82 16.79
CA PHE A 91 11.21 -6.84 15.41
C PHE A 91 12.72 -6.64 15.32
N SER A 92 13.37 -7.46 14.51
CA SER A 92 14.75 -7.24 14.12
C SER A 92 14.91 -5.88 13.46
N ASP A 93 16.03 -5.21 13.70
CA ASP A 93 16.38 -3.97 13.00
C ASP A 93 16.53 -4.16 11.48
N ARG A 94 16.64 -5.40 11.06
CA ARG A 94 16.76 -5.84 9.66
C ARG A 94 15.42 -6.04 8.95
N THR A 95 14.28 -5.76 9.63
CA THR A 95 12.92 -5.78 9.06
C THR A 95 12.51 -4.38 8.61
N TYR A 96 12.17 -4.21 7.32
CA TYR A 96 12.00 -2.90 6.69
C TYR A 96 10.57 -2.58 6.24
N ASN A 97 9.63 -3.49 6.29
CA ASN A 97 8.24 -3.23 5.89
C ASN A 97 7.36 -2.77 7.06
N CYS A 98 6.45 -1.83 6.78
CA CYS A 98 5.41 -1.37 7.70
C CYS A 98 5.91 -0.96 9.08
N ARG A 99 7.05 -0.28 9.14
CA ARG A 99 7.66 0.27 10.37
C ARG A 99 8.01 1.74 10.15
N LYS A 100 7.85 2.55 11.20
CA LYS A 100 8.19 3.98 11.15
C LYS A 100 9.69 4.18 10.93
N GLY A 101 10.06 5.05 10.00
CA GLY A 101 11.48 5.30 9.65
C GLY A 101 12.13 4.21 8.80
N LYS A 102 11.45 3.08 8.56
CA LYS A 102 11.89 2.01 7.66
C LYS A 102 11.18 2.14 6.30
N GLY A 103 11.24 1.16 5.46
CA GLY A 103 10.57 1.14 4.16
C GLY A 103 11.46 0.57 3.06
N GLN A 104 10.91 0.47 1.87
CA GLN A 104 11.58 -0.14 0.72
C GLN A 104 12.95 0.48 0.43
N LEU A 105 13.02 1.80 0.38
CA LEU A 105 14.26 2.51 0.06
C LEU A 105 15.32 2.34 1.15
N ALA A 106 14.91 2.37 2.42
CA ALA A 106 15.81 2.13 3.55
C ALA A 106 16.40 0.71 3.50
N GLY A 107 15.56 -0.30 3.21
CA GLY A 107 16.04 -1.68 3.06
C GLY A 107 16.99 -1.88 1.87
N ILE A 108 16.75 -1.19 0.74
CA ILE A 108 17.65 -1.23 -0.42
C ILE A 108 19.00 -0.61 -0.09
N ARG A 109 19.02 0.53 0.61
CA ARG A 109 20.27 1.19 1.04
C ARG A 109 21.03 0.34 2.04
N GLN A 110 20.33 -0.22 3.04
CA GLN A 110 20.96 -1.12 3.99
C GLN A 110 21.59 -2.34 3.31
N LEU A 111 20.91 -2.93 2.33
CA LEU A 111 21.49 -4.04 1.59
C LEU A 111 22.74 -3.63 0.79
N GLN A 112 22.77 -2.42 0.24
CA GLN A 112 23.98 -1.90 -0.40
C GLN A 112 25.13 -1.73 0.59
N GLU A 113 24.85 -1.18 1.77
CA GLU A 113 25.81 -1.03 2.86
C GLU A 113 26.33 -2.38 3.35
N ASP A 114 25.45 -3.37 3.53
CA ASP A 114 25.83 -4.73 3.93
C ASP A 114 26.77 -5.38 2.89
N ILE A 115 26.47 -5.23 1.61
CA ILE A 115 27.34 -5.74 0.54
C ILE A 115 28.70 -5.05 0.58
N MET A 116 28.71 -3.73 0.75
CA MET A 116 29.95 -2.93 0.83
C MET A 116 30.79 -3.31 2.06
N GLU A 117 30.16 -3.47 3.22
CA GLU A 117 30.85 -3.88 4.45
C GLU A 117 31.46 -5.30 4.31
N VAL A 118 30.63 -6.28 3.88
CA VAL A 118 31.05 -7.68 3.75
C VAL A 118 32.15 -7.85 2.69
N SER A 119 32.10 -7.09 1.61
CA SER A 119 33.09 -7.13 0.53
C SER A 119 34.29 -6.18 0.73
N GLU A 120 34.43 -5.57 1.90
CA GLU A 120 35.49 -4.59 2.19
C GLU A 120 35.61 -3.54 1.07
N ASN A 121 34.54 -2.77 0.87
CA ASN A 121 34.42 -1.77 -0.20
C ASN A 121 34.62 -2.36 -1.61
N TYR A 122 34.07 -3.55 -1.84
CA TYR A 122 34.10 -4.24 -3.14
C TYR A 122 35.48 -4.71 -3.60
N THR A 123 36.41 -4.88 -2.66
CA THR A 123 37.76 -5.42 -2.93
C THR A 123 37.81 -6.93 -2.78
N GLU A 124 36.89 -7.48 -2.01
CA GLU A 124 36.87 -8.87 -1.64
C GLU A 124 35.55 -9.56 -2.07
N ASP A 125 35.58 -10.90 -2.10
CA ASP A 125 34.38 -11.68 -2.42
C ASP A 125 33.30 -11.53 -1.37
N ALA A 126 32.06 -11.43 -1.83
CA ALA A 126 30.86 -11.59 -1.01
C ALA A 126 29.78 -12.32 -1.79
N TYR A 127 29.02 -13.12 -1.08
CA TYR A 127 27.94 -13.95 -1.64
C TYR A 127 26.61 -13.49 -1.08
N VAL A 128 25.58 -13.58 -1.92
CA VAL A 128 24.25 -13.13 -1.62
C VAL A 128 23.27 -14.27 -1.82
N MET A 129 22.38 -14.47 -0.86
CA MET A 129 21.31 -15.45 -0.91
C MET A 129 19.96 -14.72 -0.81
N GLY A 130 19.16 -14.81 -1.88
CA GLY A 130 17.80 -14.27 -1.92
C GLY A 130 16.76 -15.35 -1.67
N ILE A 131 15.82 -15.05 -0.78
CA ILE A 131 14.77 -15.96 -0.33
C ILE A 131 13.41 -15.25 -0.52
N ASP A 132 12.42 -16.00 -1.00
CA ASP A 132 11.02 -15.58 -1.10
C ASP A 132 10.13 -16.68 -0.52
N LEU A 133 9.02 -16.33 0.10
CA LEU A 133 8.11 -17.30 0.67
C LEU A 133 6.98 -17.63 -0.30
N LYS A 134 6.64 -18.91 -0.44
CA LYS A 134 5.59 -19.34 -1.36
C LYS A 134 4.21 -18.92 -0.86
N GLY A 135 3.57 -18.00 -1.60
CA GLY A 135 2.20 -17.57 -1.29
C GLY A 135 2.03 -17.06 0.13
N PHE A 136 2.96 -16.27 0.66
CA PHE A 136 3.12 -15.98 2.08
C PHE A 136 1.80 -15.70 2.80
N PHE A 137 1.07 -14.62 2.47
CA PHE A 137 -0.19 -14.27 3.14
C PHE A 137 -1.24 -15.38 3.09
N MET A 138 -1.31 -16.11 1.97
CA MET A 138 -2.26 -17.21 1.79
C MET A 138 -1.82 -18.49 2.48
N SER A 139 -0.54 -18.60 2.84
CA SER A 139 -0.01 -19.77 3.56
C SER A 139 -0.09 -19.65 5.07
N ILE A 140 -0.33 -18.46 5.61
CA ILE A 140 -0.40 -18.23 7.06
C ILE A 140 -1.50 -19.11 7.67
N TYR A 141 -1.12 -19.96 8.65
CA TYR A 141 -2.04 -20.80 9.40
C TYR A 141 -2.65 -19.99 10.53
N LYS A 142 -3.94 -19.63 10.39
CA LYS A 142 -4.65 -18.72 11.29
C LYS A 142 -4.65 -19.15 12.75
N PRO A 143 -4.93 -20.45 13.09
CA PRO A 143 -4.92 -20.89 14.50
C PRO A 143 -3.56 -20.72 15.17
N LEU A 144 -2.45 -20.97 14.44
CA LEU A 144 -1.12 -20.77 14.99
C LEU A 144 -0.85 -19.28 15.23
N LEU A 145 -1.19 -18.41 14.25
CA LEU A 145 -1.03 -16.97 14.39
C LEU A 145 -1.87 -16.44 15.55
N ALA A 146 -3.14 -16.82 15.64
CA ALA A 146 -4.03 -16.42 16.74
C ALA A 146 -3.46 -16.82 18.11
N LYS A 147 -2.99 -18.06 18.22
CA LYS A 147 -2.34 -18.54 19.46
C LYS A 147 -1.07 -17.73 19.79
N MET A 148 -0.21 -17.47 18.81
CA MET A 148 1.04 -16.70 19.04
C MET A 148 0.73 -15.28 19.51
N VAL A 149 -0.26 -14.62 18.90
CA VAL A 149 -0.70 -13.26 19.27
C VAL A 149 -1.31 -13.26 20.67
N ASP A 150 -2.18 -14.23 20.97
CA ASP A 150 -2.79 -14.37 22.31
C ASP A 150 -1.74 -14.61 23.39
N ASP A 151 -0.86 -15.57 23.20
CA ASP A 151 0.26 -15.87 24.12
C ASP A 151 1.16 -14.64 24.36
N PHE A 152 1.35 -13.81 23.31
CA PHE A 152 2.12 -12.57 23.41
C PHE A 152 1.38 -11.50 24.24
N ILE A 153 0.09 -11.28 23.97
CA ILE A 153 -0.74 -10.31 24.71
C ILE A 153 -0.81 -10.71 26.20
N VAL A 154 -1.02 -11.98 26.49
CA VAL A 154 -1.06 -12.48 27.88
C VAL A 154 0.20 -12.11 28.65
N ARG A 155 1.37 -12.21 28.04
CA ARG A 155 2.66 -11.95 28.69
C ARG A 155 3.06 -10.48 28.75
N ASN A 156 2.73 -9.69 27.72
CA ASN A 156 3.35 -8.38 27.52
C ASN A 156 2.38 -7.20 27.56
N TYR A 157 1.06 -7.44 27.51
CA TYR A 157 0.09 -6.37 27.59
C TYR A 157 -0.56 -6.31 28.97
N HIS A 158 -0.57 -5.11 29.58
CA HIS A 158 -1.03 -4.90 30.96
C HIS A 158 -2.18 -3.89 31.07
N GLY A 159 -2.81 -3.50 29.94
CA GLY A 159 -3.96 -2.58 29.95
C GLY A 159 -5.24 -3.24 30.48
N ASP A 160 -6.17 -2.43 31.01
CA ASP A 160 -7.45 -2.88 31.54
C ASP A 160 -8.38 -3.47 30.48
N ASP A 161 -8.09 -3.18 29.19
CA ASP A 161 -8.78 -3.68 28.01
C ASP A 161 -8.16 -4.98 27.45
N LYS A 162 -7.27 -5.65 28.20
CA LYS A 162 -6.54 -6.86 27.78
C LYS A 162 -7.44 -7.95 27.22
N GLU A 163 -8.51 -8.28 27.90
CA GLU A 163 -9.42 -9.36 27.49
C GLU A 163 -10.22 -8.98 26.23
N ASP A 164 -10.52 -7.70 26.05
CA ASP A 164 -11.15 -7.20 24.82
C ASP A 164 -10.18 -7.25 23.66
N LEU A 165 -8.93 -6.83 23.87
CA LEU A 165 -7.87 -6.89 22.88
C LEU A 165 -7.62 -8.33 22.39
N ARG A 166 -7.52 -9.30 23.33
CA ARG A 166 -7.36 -10.73 23.01
C ARG A 166 -8.51 -11.24 22.15
N TRP A 167 -9.74 -10.96 22.57
CA TRP A 167 -10.93 -11.38 21.85
C TRP A 167 -11.01 -10.78 20.46
N LEU A 168 -10.78 -9.46 20.30
CA LEU A 168 -10.79 -8.78 19.00
C LEU A 168 -9.67 -9.28 18.10
N CYS A 169 -8.47 -9.50 18.61
CA CYS A 169 -7.36 -10.07 17.83
C CYS A 169 -7.71 -11.47 17.31
N ASN A 170 -8.27 -12.33 18.15
CA ASN A 170 -8.70 -13.66 17.72
C ASN A 170 -9.79 -13.58 16.64
N MET A 171 -10.79 -12.72 16.83
CA MET A 171 -11.88 -12.51 15.88
C MET A 171 -11.34 -12.04 14.50
N VAL A 172 -10.42 -11.07 14.49
CA VAL A 172 -9.87 -10.49 13.25
C VAL A 172 -8.96 -11.49 12.54
N VAL A 173 -8.13 -12.25 13.27
CA VAL A 173 -7.25 -13.28 12.67
C VAL A 173 -8.05 -14.45 12.11
N MET A 174 -9.06 -14.92 12.84
CA MET A 174 -9.87 -16.07 12.44
C MET A 174 -10.97 -15.72 11.43
N HIS A 175 -11.15 -14.42 11.11
CA HIS A 175 -12.17 -13.99 10.15
C HIS A 175 -11.96 -14.59 8.74
N HIS A 176 -13.08 -14.92 8.09
CA HIS A 176 -13.18 -15.49 6.74
C HIS A 176 -13.92 -14.54 5.81
N PRO A 177 -13.29 -13.44 5.35
CA PRO A 177 -13.99 -12.46 4.51
C PRO A 177 -14.45 -13.02 3.17
N GLU A 178 -13.85 -14.11 2.69
CA GLU A 178 -14.25 -14.79 1.46
C GLU A 178 -15.64 -15.48 1.55
N LYS A 179 -16.09 -15.80 2.77
CA LYS A 179 -17.41 -16.43 3.00
C LYS A 179 -18.57 -15.42 2.91
N ASP A 180 -18.29 -14.14 3.22
CA ASP A 180 -19.28 -13.06 3.14
C ASP A 180 -18.64 -11.76 2.68
N CYS A 181 -18.56 -11.56 1.36
CA CYS A 181 -18.05 -10.34 0.76
C CYS A 181 -18.84 -9.93 -0.48
N GLU A 182 -18.78 -8.63 -0.78
CA GLU A 182 -19.28 -8.07 -2.03
C GLU A 182 -18.14 -7.98 -3.05
N LYS A 183 -18.26 -8.71 -4.17
CA LYS A 183 -17.30 -8.62 -5.26
C LYS A 183 -17.55 -7.37 -6.12
N LYS A 184 -16.58 -6.46 -6.19
CA LYS A 184 -16.64 -5.24 -7.01
C LYS A 184 -15.93 -5.37 -8.37
N SER A 185 -15.15 -6.40 -8.57
CA SER A 185 -14.50 -6.70 -9.86
C SER A 185 -15.30 -7.74 -10.62
N ALA A 186 -15.21 -7.73 -11.96
CA ALA A 186 -15.82 -8.75 -12.80
C ALA A 186 -15.19 -10.14 -12.52
N ASP A 187 -16.03 -11.19 -12.49
CA ASP A 187 -15.61 -12.54 -12.06
C ASP A 187 -14.46 -13.12 -12.90
N TYR A 188 -14.40 -12.82 -14.20
CA TYR A 188 -13.29 -13.29 -15.06
C TYR A 188 -11.91 -12.84 -14.59
N LEU A 189 -11.80 -11.77 -13.77
CA LEU A 189 -10.52 -11.30 -13.27
C LEU A 189 -9.90 -12.27 -12.26
N TRP A 190 -10.72 -13.07 -11.58
CA TRP A 190 -10.22 -14.13 -10.68
C TRP A 190 -9.57 -15.29 -11.44
N GLU A 191 -9.87 -15.49 -12.72
CA GLU A 191 -9.23 -16.51 -13.56
C GLU A 191 -7.74 -16.23 -13.78
N PHE A 192 -7.34 -14.95 -13.73
CA PHE A 192 -5.91 -14.56 -13.81
C PHE A 192 -5.13 -14.71 -12.50
N LEU A 193 -5.83 -15.02 -11.40
CA LEU A 193 -5.19 -15.28 -10.12
C LEU A 193 -4.80 -16.76 -10.01
N PRO A 194 -3.52 -17.08 -9.70
CA PRO A 194 -3.17 -18.44 -9.32
C PRO A 194 -4.01 -18.89 -8.12
N LYS A 195 -4.47 -20.13 -8.12
CA LYS A 195 -5.32 -20.69 -7.05
C LYS A 195 -4.71 -20.51 -5.66
N GLU A 196 -3.38 -20.67 -5.53
CA GLU A 196 -2.64 -20.45 -4.30
C GLU A 196 -2.53 -18.99 -3.85
N LYS A 197 -3.13 -18.04 -4.56
CA LYS A 197 -3.15 -16.59 -4.25
C LYS A 197 -4.54 -16.02 -4.02
N SER A 198 -5.55 -16.86 -3.93
CA SER A 198 -6.93 -16.47 -3.64
C SER A 198 -7.42 -17.15 -2.36
N LEU A 199 -8.11 -16.41 -1.50
CA LEU A 199 -8.78 -16.96 -0.31
C LEU A 199 -9.95 -17.86 -0.68
N PHE A 200 -10.63 -17.61 -1.81
CA PHE A 200 -11.75 -18.45 -2.26
C PHE A 200 -11.36 -19.88 -2.61
N THR A 201 -10.08 -20.12 -2.87
CA THR A 201 -9.56 -21.45 -3.24
C THR A 201 -8.57 -22.01 -2.22
N ASN A 202 -8.38 -21.31 -1.09
CA ASN A 202 -7.46 -21.69 -0.04
C ASN A 202 -8.12 -22.62 0.99
N GLY A 203 -7.30 -23.29 1.81
CA GLY A 203 -7.81 -24.14 2.92
C GLY A 203 -8.46 -23.30 4.03
N GLU A 204 -9.44 -23.87 4.72
CA GLU A 204 -10.32 -23.16 5.65
C GLU A 204 -9.58 -22.34 6.74
N ASP A 205 -8.52 -22.89 7.31
CA ASP A 205 -7.74 -22.21 8.36
C ASP A 205 -6.51 -21.47 7.83
N ARG A 206 -6.41 -21.25 6.53
CA ARG A 206 -5.24 -20.63 5.92
C ARG A 206 -5.59 -19.34 5.20
N GLY A 207 -4.63 -18.43 5.28
CA GLY A 207 -4.65 -17.19 4.56
C GLY A 207 -5.18 -16.02 5.38
N VAL A 208 -4.45 -14.91 5.31
CA VAL A 208 -4.84 -13.62 5.89
C VAL A 208 -5.13 -12.66 4.76
N ALA A 209 -6.29 -12.01 4.83
CA ALA A 209 -6.78 -11.11 3.78
C ALA A 209 -5.84 -9.91 3.58
N ILE A 210 -5.39 -9.72 2.34
CA ILE A 210 -4.62 -8.54 1.94
C ILE A 210 -5.55 -7.33 1.86
N GLY A 211 -5.13 -6.19 2.42
CA GLY A 211 -5.86 -4.92 2.40
C GLY A 211 -6.22 -4.39 3.78
N ASN A 212 -6.01 -5.16 4.82
CA ASN A 212 -6.25 -4.79 6.21
C ASN A 212 -4.94 -4.47 6.94
N LEU A 213 -4.98 -3.46 7.81
CA LEU A 213 -3.81 -2.98 8.55
C LEU A 213 -3.15 -4.07 9.41
N PHE A 214 -3.97 -4.85 10.13
CA PHE A 214 -3.48 -5.90 11.02
C PHE A 214 -2.72 -7.01 10.28
N ALA A 215 -3.07 -7.29 9.02
CA ALA A 215 -2.46 -8.38 8.26
C ALA A 215 -0.94 -8.23 8.13
N GLN A 216 -0.48 -7.00 7.88
CA GLN A 216 0.95 -6.73 7.75
C GLN A 216 1.67 -6.70 9.11
N LEU A 217 1.01 -6.17 10.14
CA LEU A 217 1.54 -6.14 11.51
C LEU A 217 1.75 -7.57 12.03
N PHE A 218 0.72 -8.40 11.91
CA PHE A 218 0.78 -9.79 12.37
C PHE A 218 1.68 -10.69 11.51
N ALA A 219 1.79 -10.40 10.22
CA ALA A 219 2.75 -11.07 9.34
C ALA A 219 4.21 -10.78 9.75
N ASN A 220 4.52 -9.54 10.12
CA ASN A 220 5.82 -9.20 10.68
C ASN A 220 6.09 -9.91 12.01
N PHE A 221 5.09 -9.93 12.90
CA PHE A 221 5.19 -10.63 14.17
C PHE A 221 5.41 -12.14 14.00
N LEU A 222 4.70 -12.78 13.08
CA LEU A 222 4.89 -14.20 12.75
C LEU A 222 6.33 -14.50 12.31
N LEU A 223 6.90 -13.65 11.46
CA LEU A 223 8.26 -13.85 10.91
C LEU A 223 9.38 -13.37 11.86
N SER A 224 9.08 -12.62 12.91
CA SER A 224 10.10 -12.14 13.86
C SER A 224 10.91 -13.30 14.48
N LYS A 225 10.28 -14.45 14.67
CA LYS A 225 10.96 -15.67 15.14
C LYS A 225 12.05 -16.16 14.17
N LEU A 226 11.83 -16.02 12.86
CA LEU A 226 12.82 -16.33 11.85
C LEU A 226 13.92 -15.25 11.82
N ASP A 227 13.52 -13.97 11.89
CA ASP A 227 14.46 -12.85 11.87
C ASP A 227 15.49 -12.97 12.99
N TRP A 228 15.06 -13.20 14.24
CA TRP A 228 15.96 -13.37 15.38
C TRP A 228 16.93 -14.54 15.24
N LYS A 229 16.48 -15.65 14.66
CA LYS A 229 17.38 -16.77 14.38
C LYS A 229 18.41 -16.42 13.32
N ILE A 230 18.00 -15.66 12.29
CA ILE A 230 18.93 -15.20 11.25
C ILE A 230 19.92 -14.18 11.82
N ASP A 231 19.46 -13.20 12.61
CA ASP A 231 20.30 -12.20 13.26
C ASP A 231 21.44 -12.85 14.06
N TYR A 232 21.17 -13.93 14.75
CA TYR A 232 22.15 -14.65 15.55
C TYR A 232 23.31 -15.22 14.71
N TYR A 233 23.03 -15.68 13.48
CA TYR A 233 24.02 -16.32 12.62
C TYR A 233 24.54 -15.45 11.48
N CYS A 234 23.77 -14.44 11.05
CA CYS A 234 24.07 -13.59 9.91
C CYS A 234 23.53 -12.17 10.13
N LYS A 235 24.37 -11.26 10.63
CA LYS A 235 23.97 -9.87 10.90
C LYS A 235 23.67 -9.05 9.62
N HIS A 236 24.24 -9.45 8.48
CA HIS A 236 24.08 -8.77 7.20
C HIS A 236 22.92 -9.41 6.42
N HIS A 237 21.71 -8.98 6.71
CA HIS A 237 20.53 -9.37 5.97
C HIS A 237 19.50 -8.26 6.01
N VAL A 238 18.55 -8.32 5.10
CA VAL A 238 17.39 -7.42 5.04
C VAL A 238 16.14 -8.22 4.72
N ARG A 239 15.03 -7.89 5.36
CA ARG A 239 13.72 -8.44 5.05
C ARG A 239 12.71 -7.34 4.74
N TYR A 240 11.96 -7.55 3.66
CA TYR A 240 10.82 -6.73 3.30
C TYR A 240 9.62 -7.63 3.01
N VAL A 241 8.71 -7.78 3.97
CA VAL A 241 7.59 -8.73 3.96
C VAL A 241 8.12 -10.17 3.86
N ASP A 242 7.95 -10.81 2.70
CA ASP A 242 8.38 -12.17 2.35
C ASP A 242 9.69 -12.22 1.55
N ASP A 243 10.13 -11.09 1.00
CA ASP A 243 11.43 -10.95 0.33
C ASP A 243 12.55 -10.76 1.37
N MET A 244 13.55 -11.64 1.35
CA MET A 244 14.70 -11.59 2.27
C MET A 244 16.00 -11.80 1.49
N VAL A 245 17.03 -11.03 1.85
CA VAL A 245 18.36 -11.15 1.27
C VAL A 245 19.38 -11.20 2.39
N LEU A 246 20.26 -12.22 2.35
CA LEU A 246 21.37 -12.42 3.29
C LEU A 246 22.70 -12.24 2.54
N VAL A 247 23.69 -11.68 3.20
CA VAL A 247 25.03 -11.42 2.64
C VAL A 247 26.10 -12.00 3.56
N ALA A 248 27.07 -12.74 3.00
CA ALA A 248 28.21 -13.22 3.75
C ALA A 248 29.46 -13.31 2.88
N ARG A 249 30.63 -13.27 3.51
CA ARG A 249 31.94 -13.40 2.88
C ARG A 249 32.11 -14.73 2.17
N ARG A 250 31.62 -15.81 2.77
CA ARG A 250 31.76 -17.18 2.27
C ARG A 250 30.40 -17.78 1.97
N LYS A 251 30.30 -18.45 0.84
CA LYS A 251 29.07 -19.12 0.40
C LYS A 251 28.61 -20.21 1.37
N GLU A 252 29.56 -20.93 1.99
CA GLU A 252 29.29 -22.00 2.95
C GLU A 252 28.52 -21.48 4.18
N THR A 253 28.83 -20.24 4.61
CA THR A 253 28.12 -19.59 5.73
C THR A 253 26.63 -19.47 5.44
N LEU A 254 26.26 -19.01 4.24
CA LEU A 254 24.86 -18.87 3.85
C LEU A 254 24.16 -20.22 3.66
N LEU A 255 24.85 -21.19 3.05
CA LEU A 255 24.28 -22.51 2.80
C LEU A 255 24.00 -23.27 4.11
N ARG A 256 24.85 -23.12 5.12
CA ARG A 256 24.63 -23.72 6.47
C ARG A 256 23.39 -23.19 7.18
N LEU A 257 22.87 -22.02 6.81
CA LEU A 257 21.64 -21.46 7.37
C LEU A 257 20.37 -22.11 6.82
N MET A 258 20.44 -22.71 5.62
CA MET A 258 19.25 -23.23 4.93
C MET A 258 18.45 -24.28 5.72
N PRO A 259 19.07 -25.27 6.39
CA PRO A 259 18.32 -26.21 7.23
C PRO A 259 17.54 -25.52 8.33
N MET A 260 18.16 -24.61 9.09
CA MET A 260 17.53 -23.82 10.15
C MET A 260 16.37 -22.95 9.61
N ILE A 261 16.58 -22.28 8.48
CA ILE A 261 15.54 -21.45 7.83
C ILE A 261 14.34 -22.32 7.44
N ARG A 262 14.57 -23.46 6.79
CA ARG A 262 13.52 -24.40 6.37
C ARG A 262 12.76 -24.97 7.58
N GLU A 263 13.44 -25.38 8.61
CA GLU A 263 12.84 -25.90 9.84
C GLU A 263 12.00 -24.83 10.54
N THR A 264 12.53 -23.62 10.66
CA THR A 264 11.80 -22.51 11.29
C THR A 264 10.56 -22.17 10.49
N LEU A 265 10.65 -22.04 9.16
CA LEU A 265 9.48 -21.81 8.31
C LEU A 265 8.46 -22.95 8.41
N ALA A 266 8.89 -24.19 8.42
CA ALA A 266 8.01 -25.33 8.60
C ALA A 266 7.27 -25.29 9.96
N SER A 267 7.95 -24.88 11.04
CA SER A 267 7.32 -24.68 12.35
C SER A 267 6.24 -23.59 12.37
N LEU A 268 6.32 -22.64 11.42
CA LEU A 268 5.33 -21.57 11.19
C LEU A 268 4.27 -21.94 10.14
N GLY A 269 4.32 -23.17 9.61
CA GLY A 269 3.44 -23.61 8.54
C GLY A 269 3.73 -22.98 7.17
N LEU A 270 4.91 -22.39 6.99
CA LEU A 270 5.36 -21.68 5.81
C LEU A 270 6.38 -22.49 5.00
N ARG A 271 6.59 -22.12 3.73
CA ARG A 271 7.54 -22.78 2.84
C ARG A 271 8.29 -21.78 1.96
N LEU A 272 9.51 -22.13 1.61
CA LEU A 272 10.30 -21.38 0.62
C LEU A 272 9.69 -21.49 -0.78
N ASN A 273 9.84 -20.44 -1.55
CA ASN A 273 9.57 -20.44 -2.97
C ASN A 273 10.86 -20.82 -3.73
N GLU A 274 11.06 -22.11 -3.96
CA GLU A 274 12.27 -22.62 -4.60
C GLU A 274 12.52 -22.03 -6.01
N LYS A 275 11.44 -21.58 -6.70
CA LYS A 275 11.56 -20.97 -8.04
C LYS A 275 12.12 -19.55 -7.99
N LYS A 276 12.07 -18.90 -6.83
CA LYS A 276 12.59 -17.55 -6.64
C LYS A 276 13.84 -17.49 -5.76
N PHE A 277 14.25 -18.64 -5.24
CA PHE A 277 15.52 -18.76 -4.53
C PHE A 277 16.67 -18.46 -5.49
N TYR A 278 17.60 -17.60 -5.08
CA TYR A 278 18.84 -17.40 -5.81
C TYR A 278 20.03 -17.32 -4.86
N PHE A 279 21.17 -17.77 -5.37
CA PHE A 279 22.44 -17.73 -4.68
C PHE A 279 23.51 -17.32 -5.67
N GLN A 280 24.25 -16.24 -5.38
CA GLN A 280 25.22 -15.70 -6.33
C GLN A 280 26.27 -14.82 -5.68
N HIS A 281 27.36 -14.54 -6.40
CA HIS A 281 28.30 -13.47 -6.07
C HIS A 281 27.64 -12.10 -6.31
N TYR A 282 27.92 -11.13 -5.44
CA TYR A 282 27.29 -9.78 -5.48
C TYR A 282 27.49 -9.05 -6.82
N SER A 283 28.64 -9.28 -7.49
CA SER A 283 28.99 -8.61 -8.76
C SER A 283 27.96 -8.81 -9.88
N LYS A 284 27.16 -9.87 -9.82
CA LYS A 284 26.07 -10.11 -10.77
C LYS A 284 24.92 -9.11 -10.62
N GLY A 285 24.91 -8.35 -9.52
CA GLY A 285 23.83 -7.42 -9.18
C GLY A 285 22.72 -8.08 -8.37
N VAL A 286 22.42 -7.51 -7.21
CA VAL A 286 21.48 -8.07 -6.25
C VAL A 286 20.11 -7.51 -6.47
N ARG A 287 19.12 -8.37 -6.74
CA ARG A 287 17.73 -7.97 -6.90
C ARG A 287 17.04 -7.97 -5.55
N PHE A 288 16.45 -6.84 -5.18
CA PHE A 288 15.64 -6.71 -3.97
C PHE A 288 14.53 -5.67 -4.16
N VAL A 289 13.29 -6.02 -3.80
CA VAL A 289 12.06 -5.18 -3.83
C VAL A 289 11.96 -4.21 -5.01
N GLY A 290 12.21 -4.69 -6.22
CA GLY A 290 12.06 -3.89 -7.45
C GLY A 290 13.30 -3.08 -7.86
N ALA A 291 14.39 -3.16 -7.09
CA ALA A 291 15.69 -2.59 -7.43
C ALA A 291 16.73 -3.66 -7.78
N ILE A 292 17.77 -3.26 -8.47
CA ILE A 292 19.00 -4.03 -8.69
C ILE A 292 20.16 -3.20 -8.14
N ILE A 293 20.86 -3.78 -7.17
CA ILE A 293 22.00 -3.18 -6.48
C ILE A 293 23.28 -3.70 -7.12
N LYS A 294 24.13 -2.82 -7.59
CA LYS A 294 25.49 -3.09 -8.06
C LYS A 294 26.48 -2.18 -7.30
N ARG A 295 27.77 -2.45 -7.48
CA ARG A 295 28.86 -1.69 -6.87
C ARG A 295 28.66 -0.18 -6.97
N ASP A 296 28.45 0.32 -8.18
CA ASP A 296 28.51 1.76 -8.47
C ASP A 296 27.12 2.41 -8.61
N ARG A 297 26.03 1.61 -8.60
CA ARG A 297 24.69 2.13 -8.86
C ARG A 297 23.56 1.23 -8.36
N ILE A 298 22.46 1.87 -8.03
CA ILE A 298 21.15 1.23 -7.85
C ILE A 298 20.27 1.63 -9.02
N TYR A 299 19.52 0.69 -9.60
CA TYR A 299 18.59 0.94 -10.69
C TYR A 299 17.38 0.02 -10.64
N SER A 300 16.30 0.42 -11.33
CA SER A 300 15.04 -0.32 -11.33
C SER A 300 15.13 -1.59 -12.19
N VAL A 301 14.33 -2.59 -11.83
CA VAL A 301 14.16 -3.77 -12.68
C VAL A 301 13.49 -3.42 -14.00
N ASN A 302 13.78 -4.16 -15.08
CA ASN A 302 13.26 -3.92 -16.44
C ASN A 302 11.74 -3.79 -16.50
N ASN A 303 11.01 -4.52 -15.64
CA ASN A 303 9.55 -4.42 -15.61
C ASN A 303 9.06 -3.01 -15.20
N THR A 304 9.75 -2.34 -14.25
CA THR A 304 9.44 -0.96 -13.86
C THR A 304 9.67 0.01 -15.03
N ILE A 305 10.80 -0.16 -15.74
CA ILE A 305 11.14 0.65 -16.92
C ILE A 305 10.12 0.45 -18.05
N ASN A 306 9.74 -0.80 -18.33
CA ASN A 306 8.73 -1.12 -19.33
C ASN A 306 7.34 -0.54 -19.00
N ASN A 307 6.96 -0.54 -17.72
CA ASN A 307 5.71 0.06 -17.28
C ASN A 307 5.76 1.60 -17.38
N PHE A 308 6.91 2.21 -17.13
CA PHE A 308 7.11 3.62 -17.38
C PHE A 308 6.93 3.98 -18.86
N ARG A 309 7.53 3.21 -19.79
CA ARG A 309 7.31 3.37 -21.23
C ARG A 309 5.83 3.28 -21.60
N LYS A 310 5.10 2.32 -21.02
CA LYS A 310 3.64 2.20 -21.20
C LYS A 310 2.90 3.45 -20.71
N SER A 311 3.34 4.04 -19.59
CA SER A 311 2.72 5.28 -19.06
C SER A 311 2.99 6.47 -19.99
N VAL A 312 4.18 6.56 -20.58
CA VAL A 312 4.52 7.59 -21.58
C VAL A 312 3.65 7.44 -22.84
N ARG A 313 3.46 6.22 -23.34
CA ARG A 313 2.57 5.95 -24.48
C ARG A 313 1.12 6.33 -24.19
N LYS A 314 0.60 6.00 -23.01
CA LYS A 314 -0.74 6.44 -22.60
C LYS A 314 -0.88 7.96 -22.54
N LEU A 315 0.20 8.67 -22.17
CA LEU A 315 0.22 10.12 -22.19
C LEU A 315 0.16 10.67 -23.63
N ASN A 316 0.86 10.06 -24.59
CA ASN A 316 0.75 10.38 -25.99
C ASN A 316 -0.67 10.15 -26.53
N ASP A 317 -1.25 8.98 -26.22
CA ASP A 317 -2.61 8.65 -26.67
C ASP A 317 -3.63 9.68 -26.14
N ALA A 318 -3.58 9.99 -24.84
CA ALA A 318 -4.45 11.01 -24.25
C ALA A 318 -4.24 12.40 -24.89
N ALA A 319 -2.99 12.78 -25.20
CA ALA A 319 -2.66 14.05 -25.84
C ALA A 319 -3.19 14.15 -27.27
N ARG A 320 -3.16 13.06 -28.05
CA ARG A 320 -3.72 13.02 -29.41
C ARG A 320 -5.22 13.30 -29.43
N TYR A 321 -5.96 12.82 -28.42
CA TYR A 321 -7.39 13.09 -28.30
C TYR A 321 -7.71 14.44 -27.65
N GLY A 322 -6.73 15.13 -27.08
CA GLY A 322 -6.92 16.42 -26.40
C GLY A 322 -7.76 16.34 -25.11
N ASP A 323 -7.97 15.15 -24.56
CA ASP A 323 -8.71 14.96 -23.33
C ASP A 323 -7.84 15.34 -22.10
N ILE A 324 -8.12 16.50 -21.54
CA ILE A 324 -7.34 17.09 -20.42
C ILE A 324 -7.41 16.22 -19.15
N GLU A 325 -8.53 15.56 -18.90
CA GLU A 325 -8.68 14.67 -17.75
C GLU A 325 -7.83 13.41 -17.91
N ALA A 326 -7.92 12.76 -19.07
CA ALA A 326 -7.08 11.61 -19.40
C ALA A 326 -5.58 11.98 -19.41
N ILE A 327 -5.22 13.17 -19.89
CA ILE A 327 -3.85 13.70 -19.85
C ILE A 327 -3.40 13.85 -18.38
N SER A 328 -4.22 14.43 -17.52
CA SER A 328 -3.90 14.61 -16.10
C SER A 328 -3.67 13.28 -15.39
N HIS A 329 -4.52 12.29 -15.61
CA HIS A 329 -4.34 10.94 -15.09
C HIS A 329 -3.08 10.25 -15.61
N ALA A 330 -2.77 10.41 -16.90
CA ALA A 330 -1.55 9.88 -17.50
C ALA A 330 -0.30 10.56 -16.91
N ILE A 331 -0.33 11.88 -16.68
CA ILE A 331 0.74 12.64 -16.00
C ILE A 331 0.97 12.11 -14.59
N GLN A 332 -0.07 11.82 -13.82
CA GLN A 332 0.07 11.23 -12.48
C GLN A 332 0.80 9.88 -12.53
N SER A 333 0.45 9.04 -13.49
CA SER A 333 1.13 7.75 -13.72
C SER A 333 2.60 7.92 -14.06
N VAL A 334 2.93 8.83 -15.01
CA VAL A 334 4.33 9.17 -15.37
C VAL A 334 5.10 9.68 -14.15
N ASN A 335 4.51 10.60 -13.38
CA ASN A 335 5.13 11.18 -12.19
C ASN A 335 5.40 10.13 -11.09
N SER A 336 4.54 9.13 -10.93
CA SER A 336 4.77 8.02 -10.02
C SER A 336 6.09 7.29 -10.33
N TYR A 337 6.35 6.99 -11.61
CA TYR A 337 7.62 6.37 -12.02
C TYR A 337 8.81 7.33 -11.91
N LEU A 338 8.64 8.61 -12.27
CA LEU A 338 9.71 9.61 -12.10
C LEU A 338 10.11 9.79 -10.65
N GLY A 339 9.16 9.67 -9.71
CA GLY A 339 9.41 9.62 -8.28
C GLY A 339 10.30 8.44 -7.89
N ILE A 340 9.97 7.22 -8.36
CA ILE A 340 10.79 6.03 -8.13
C ILE A 340 12.21 6.22 -8.65
N PHE A 341 12.35 6.64 -9.91
CA PHE A 341 13.65 6.86 -10.56
C PHE A 341 14.45 8.01 -9.92
N GLY A 342 13.80 8.92 -9.21
CA GLY A 342 14.44 9.99 -8.45
C GLY A 342 15.31 9.49 -7.29
N HIS A 343 15.07 8.26 -6.82
CA HIS A 343 15.83 7.62 -5.74
C HIS A 343 17.02 6.80 -6.22
N TYR A 344 17.16 6.59 -7.54
CA TYR A 344 18.16 5.73 -8.16
C TYR A 344 19.02 6.47 -9.19
N ASN A 345 20.07 5.81 -9.68
CA ASN A 345 20.99 6.35 -10.68
C ASN A 345 20.42 6.21 -12.11
N GLU A 346 19.22 6.74 -12.35
CA GLU A 346 18.46 6.52 -13.61
C GLU A 346 18.15 7.78 -14.41
N TYR A 347 18.88 8.86 -14.15
CA TYR A 347 18.67 10.13 -14.86
C TYR A 347 18.78 10.00 -16.40
N GLY A 348 19.84 9.33 -16.88
CA GLY A 348 20.05 9.14 -18.32
C GLY A 348 18.90 8.37 -18.97
N MET A 349 18.48 7.25 -18.36
CA MET A 349 17.42 6.39 -18.86
C MET A 349 16.07 7.14 -18.95
N LYS A 350 15.63 7.79 -17.85
CA LYS A 350 14.35 8.50 -17.85
C LYS A 350 14.32 9.68 -18.83
N ARG A 351 15.45 10.41 -18.94
CA ARG A 351 15.59 11.50 -19.91
C ARG A 351 15.50 10.97 -21.34
N GLN A 352 16.18 9.86 -21.63
CA GLN A 352 16.17 9.24 -22.94
C GLN A 352 14.75 8.82 -23.34
N ILE A 353 14.05 8.06 -22.49
CA ILE A 353 12.69 7.61 -22.76
C ILE A 353 11.75 8.78 -23.02
N ILE A 354 11.79 9.82 -22.18
CA ILE A 354 10.93 10.98 -22.35
C ILE A 354 11.24 11.73 -23.67
N LYS A 355 12.52 11.87 -24.04
CA LYS A 355 12.89 12.56 -25.27
C LYS A 355 12.54 11.79 -26.54
N GLU A 356 12.69 10.46 -26.49
CA GLU A 356 12.53 9.62 -27.68
C GLU A 356 11.10 9.12 -27.87
N GLU A 357 10.34 8.94 -26.79
CA GLU A 357 9.02 8.30 -26.85
C GLU A 357 7.85 9.27 -26.63
N LEU A 358 8.08 10.54 -26.24
CA LEU A 358 7.03 11.54 -26.21
C LEU A 358 6.82 12.18 -27.56
N ASP A 359 5.57 12.16 -28.05
CA ASP A 359 5.15 12.79 -29.30
C ASP A 359 5.20 14.32 -29.19
N GLU A 360 5.46 15.01 -30.29
CA GLU A 360 5.46 16.48 -30.35
C GLU A 360 4.13 17.09 -29.88
N GLU A 361 3.01 16.48 -30.27
CA GLU A 361 1.68 16.89 -29.86
C GLU A 361 1.52 16.93 -28.31
N ALA A 362 2.10 15.96 -27.63
CA ALA A 362 2.01 15.87 -26.18
C ALA A 362 2.64 17.08 -25.47
N TRP A 363 3.71 17.65 -26.02
CA TRP A 363 4.38 18.81 -25.46
C TRP A 363 3.52 20.09 -25.41
N LYS A 364 2.41 20.13 -26.16
CA LYS A 364 1.47 21.25 -26.12
C LYS A 364 0.80 21.38 -24.75
N PHE A 365 0.61 20.27 -24.03
CA PHE A 365 -0.20 20.20 -22.82
C PHE A 365 0.59 20.36 -21.52
N PHE A 366 1.85 19.98 -21.47
CA PHE A 366 2.61 19.95 -20.23
C PHE A 366 4.04 20.49 -20.34
N VAL A 367 4.67 20.63 -19.17
CA VAL A 367 6.08 21.00 -19.02
C VAL A 367 6.79 20.02 -18.10
N ILE A 368 8.08 19.81 -18.35
CA ILE A 368 8.94 19.02 -17.46
C ILE A 368 9.60 19.96 -16.47
N LYS A 369 9.59 19.59 -15.20
CA LYS A 369 10.19 20.33 -14.10
C LYS A 369 11.34 19.56 -13.45
N GLY A 370 12.29 20.33 -12.87
CA GLY A 370 13.33 19.82 -11.98
C GLY A 370 14.23 18.74 -12.60
N HIS A 371 14.76 18.92 -13.79
CA HIS A 371 15.61 17.94 -14.46
C HIS A 371 14.96 16.55 -14.56
N TYR A 372 13.76 16.47 -15.13
CA TYR A 372 12.96 15.23 -15.28
C TYR A 372 12.51 14.62 -13.93
N ARG A 373 12.26 15.46 -12.91
CA ARG A 373 11.66 15.01 -11.65
C ARG A 373 10.15 14.89 -11.72
N SER A 374 9.50 15.78 -12.48
CA SER A 374 8.05 15.73 -12.66
C SER A 374 7.62 16.32 -14.01
N VAL A 375 6.43 15.89 -14.44
CA VAL A 375 5.66 16.45 -15.54
C VAL A 375 4.49 17.21 -14.94
N GLN A 376 4.23 18.43 -15.40
CA GLN A 376 3.13 19.27 -14.92
C GLN A 376 2.30 19.78 -16.08
N LEU A 377 0.98 19.71 -15.95
CA LEU A 377 0.07 20.32 -16.89
C LEU A 377 0.34 21.83 -16.96
N LYS A 378 0.30 22.43 -18.16
CA LYS A 378 0.45 23.87 -18.32
C LYS A 378 -0.69 24.61 -17.63
N LYS A 379 -0.42 25.80 -17.06
CA LYS A 379 -1.37 26.54 -16.22
C LYS A 379 -2.74 26.72 -16.89
N ARG A 380 -2.78 27.03 -18.19
CA ARG A 380 -4.01 27.23 -18.95
C ARG A 380 -5.00 26.04 -18.86
N TYR A 381 -4.49 24.80 -18.83
CA TYR A 381 -5.32 23.61 -18.72
C TYR A 381 -5.65 23.22 -17.26
N ASN A 382 -4.85 23.67 -16.29
CA ASN A 382 -5.16 23.49 -14.86
C ASN A 382 -6.40 24.27 -14.41
N ILE A 383 -6.61 25.43 -14.99
CA ILE A 383 -7.77 26.28 -14.69
C ILE A 383 -9.05 25.55 -15.15
N ASP A 384 -9.05 25.05 -16.40
CA ASP A 384 -10.20 24.32 -16.96
C ASP A 384 -10.56 23.08 -16.11
N MET A 385 -9.56 22.33 -15.64
CA MET A 385 -9.79 21.20 -14.76
C MET A 385 -10.35 21.56 -13.38
N LYS A 386 -9.89 22.67 -12.80
CA LYS A 386 -10.39 23.14 -11.51
C LYS A 386 -11.89 23.44 -11.59
N TYR A 387 -12.31 24.14 -12.62
CA TYR A 387 -13.72 24.48 -12.86
C TYR A 387 -14.57 23.23 -13.17
N LYS A 388 -14.05 22.31 -13.97
CA LYS A 388 -14.73 21.05 -14.30
C LYS A 388 -14.93 20.17 -13.07
N ASN A 389 -13.92 20.08 -12.19
CA ASN A 389 -14.03 19.35 -10.94
C ASN A 389 -15.01 20.00 -9.97
N MET A 390 -15.03 21.33 -9.88
CA MET A 390 -16.03 22.07 -9.10
C MET A 390 -17.44 21.81 -9.63
N ALA A 391 -17.64 21.85 -10.96
CA ALA A 391 -18.92 21.55 -11.59
C ALA A 391 -19.38 20.10 -11.31
N ASN A 392 -18.45 19.12 -11.38
CA ASN A 392 -18.74 17.71 -11.08
C ASN A 392 -19.01 17.48 -9.58
N GLU A 393 -18.32 18.18 -8.68
CA GLU A 393 -18.63 18.15 -7.23
C GLU A 393 -20.06 18.70 -6.98
N ILE A 394 -20.44 19.77 -7.64
CA ILE A 394 -21.82 20.31 -7.60
C ILE A 394 -22.83 19.28 -8.12
N LEU A 395 -22.50 18.59 -9.21
CA LEU A 395 -23.38 17.60 -9.84
C LEU A 395 -23.55 16.32 -9.00
N ASN A 396 -22.49 15.87 -8.34
CA ASN A 396 -22.51 14.67 -7.48
C ASN A 396 -23.23 14.89 -6.14
N HIS A 397 -23.34 16.12 -5.66
CA HIS A 397 -24.23 16.46 -4.53
C HIS A 397 -25.71 16.54 -4.92
N LYS A 398 -26.07 16.12 -6.14
CA LYS A 398 -27.40 16.26 -6.79
C LYS A 398 -28.44 15.20 -6.49
N THR A 399 -28.49 14.54 -5.37
CA THR A 399 -29.58 13.58 -5.15
C THR A 399 -30.71 14.02 -4.22
N GLU A 400 -30.61 15.14 -3.50
CA GLU A 400 -31.76 15.59 -2.69
C GLU A 400 -31.90 17.11 -2.69
N GLU A 401 -33.05 17.57 -3.19
CA GLU A 401 -33.63 18.95 -3.18
C GLU A 401 -32.85 20.09 -3.87
N ARG A 402 -33.25 20.39 -5.10
CA ARG A 402 -32.75 21.55 -5.88
C ARG A 402 -33.83 22.41 -6.47
N LYS A 403 -33.75 23.70 -6.15
CA LYS A 403 -34.36 24.73 -6.99
C LYS A 403 -33.39 25.84 -7.49
N ASP A 404 -32.20 25.96 -6.93
CA ASP A 404 -31.35 27.15 -7.12
C ASP A 404 -29.89 26.92 -7.58
N ILE A 405 -29.53 25.74 -8.10
CA ILE A 405 -28.18 25.51 -8.63
C ILE A 405 -28.22 25.40 -10.15
N PRO A 406 -27.38 26.18 -10.90
CA PRO A 406 -27.36 26.12 -12.35
C PRO A 406 -27.04 24.74 -12.90
N THR A 407 -27.64 24.38 -14.03
CA THR A 407 -27.38 23.11 -14.73
C THR A 407 -25.99 23.12 -15.38
N GLU A 408 -25.45 21.93 -15.70
CA GLU A 408 -24.14 21.80 -16.37
C GLU A 408 -24.03 22.65 -17.63
N ASN A 409 -25.09 22.71 -18.44
CA ASN A 409 -25.16 23.53 -19.64
C ASN A 409 -25.16 25.05 -19.32
N GLU A 410 -25.75 25.47 -18.22
CA GLU A 410 -25.75 26.86 -17.78
C GLU A 410 -24.39 27.26 -17.24
N ILE A 411 -23.76 26.39 -16.45
CA ILE A 411 -22.37 26.58 -15.96
C ILE A 411 -21.39 26.68 -17.14
N SER A 412 -21.47 25.76 -18.10
CA SER A 412 -20.63 25.78 -19.29
C SER A 412 -20.82 27.07 -20.10
N LYS A 413 -22.05 27.50 -20.32
CA LYS A 413 -22.35 28.78 -21.01
C LYS A 413 -21.85 30.02 -20.26
N MET A 414 -21.81 29.96 -18.93
CA MET A 414 -21.30 31.08 -18.11
C MET A 414 -19.76 31.14 -18.19
N LEU A 415 -19.10 29.99 -18.11
CA LEU A 415 -17.64 29.90 -18.27
C LEU A 415 -17.19 30.33 -19.68
N ASP A 416 -17.92 29.91 -20.71
CA ASP A 416 -17.65 30.32 -22.11
C ASP A 416 -17.84 31.82 -22.35
N LYS A 417 -18.69 32.47 -21.54
CA LYS A 417 -18.91 33.93 -21.55
C LYS A 417 -17.92 34.72 -20.67
N GLY A 418 -16.91 34.04 -20.07
CA GLY A 418 -15.88 34.67 -19.28
C GLY A 418 -16.27 35.02 -17.85
N TYR A 419 -17.25 34.33 -17.24
CA TYR A 419 -17.57 34.45 -15.82
C TYR A 419 -16.71 33.58 -14.94
N GLU A 420 -16.38 34.05 -13.75
CA GLU A 420 -15.84 33.22 -12.66
C GLU A 420 -16.96 32.82 -11.70
N LEU A 421 -16.84 31.61 -11.13
CA LEU A 421 -17.81 31.08 -10.20
C LEU A 421 -17.18 30.95 -8.81
N GLU A 422 -17.77 31.58 -7.82
CA GLU A 422 -17.47 31.34 -6.41
C GLU A 422 -18.55 30.51 -5.75
N MET A 423 -18.16 29.56 -4.94
CA MET A 423 -19.06 28.70 -4.20
C MET A 423 -18.74 28.75 -2.71
N TYR A 424 -19.77 28.89 -1.92
CA TYR A 424 -19.68 28.86 -0.47
C TYR A 424 -20.89 28.15 0.13
N ILE A 425 -20.72 27.65 1.34
CA ILE A 425 -21.76 26.93 2.06
C ILE A 425 -22.25 27.83 3.19
N ILE A 426 -23.56 28.17 3.14
CA ILE A 426 -24.26 28.87 4.24
C ILE A 426 -25.39 27.94 4.72
N ASP A 427 -25.46 27.66 6.01
CA ASP A 427 -26.47 26.83 6.67
C ASP A 427 -26.65 25.43 6.01
N GLY A 428 -25.53 24.83 5.60
CA GLY A 428 -25.55 23.52 4.93
C GLY A 428 -26.04 23.52 3.48
N ARG A 429 -26.29 24.71 2.90
CA ARG A 429 -26.68 24.89 1.49
C ARG A 429 -25.53 25.45 0.68
N ILE A 430 -25.41 24.94 -0.56
CA ILE A 430 -24.40 25.42 -1.52
C ILE A 430 -24.97 26.66 -2.22
N HIS A 431 -24.26 27.77 -2.12
CA HIS A 431 -24.53 28.99 -2.86
C HIS A 431 -23.48 29.14 -3.96
N VAL A 432 -23.93 29.53 -5.17
CA VAL A 432 -23.08 29.78 -6.33
C VAL A 432 -23.26 31.21 -6.77
N GLU A 433 -22.20 32.01 -6.73
CA GLU A 433 -22.18 33.35 -7.27
C GLU A 433 -21.30 33.42 -8.51
N CYS A 434 -21.74 34.23 -9.50
CA CYS A 434 -21.07 34.38 -10.77
C CYS A 434 -20.58 35.80 -10.91
N TYR A 435 -19.29 35.97 -11.19
CA TYR A 435 -18.67 37.28 -11.43
C TYR A 435 -18.08 37.33 -12.84
N PRO A 436 -18.18 38.49 -13.55
CA PRO A 436 -17.45 38.66 -14.79
C PRO A 436 -15.95 38.62 -14.49
N ARG A 437 -15.17 37.92 -15.32
CA ARG A 437 -13.71 38.02 -15.27
C ARG A 437 -13.32 39.46 -15.60
N ASP A 438 -12.63 40.13 -14.70
CA ASP A 438 -12.00 41.39 -15.02
C ASP A 438 -11.03 41.20 -16.20
N SER A 439 -11.20 42.01 -17.23
CA SER A 439 -10.46 42.05 -18.50
C SER A 439 -9.01 42.50 -18.33
#